data_0c1186c5ed822484484e45bccc10717c
#
_entry.id   0c1186c5ed822484484e45bccc10717c
#
_cell.length_a   1.000
_cell.length_b   1.000
_cell.length_c   1.000
_cell.angle_alpha   90.00
_cell.angle_beta   90.00
_cell.angle_gamma   90.00
#
_symmetry.space_group_name_H-M   'P 1'
#
loop_
_entity.id
_entity.type
_entity.pdbx_description
1 polymer ?
#
loop_
_entity_poly.entity_id
_entity_poly.type
_entity_poly.pdbx_seq_one_letter_code
_entity_poly.pdbx_strand_id
1 'polypeptide(L)'
;DLPAAAAGGGPARVWLPVATSPGGGYQQALGTRWEAPGAKAELRMVRGAAGVGVPMLAVAWPDATQARTVTLVNTFATRDRRVDLSQPPSADAPKEAPAVLRQYLQPTTLQPTDGLVRETAERITRGQQGDVEKARAIYEWIVDNCRREGSVRGCGTGDVRYMLTTGNLAGKCADINALFTALARSVGIPARDAYGVRVATSQHGFNSLGKAGDVTRAQHCRAEFHAAGYGWVPVDPADVRKVVLEEVPGGLPLDDLRVRAARAMLFGQWEMNWVAFNHGADIALPGATRTNREPVPFLMYPNGEVANARLDSLDPDTFRYRMSARELTA
;
A
#
# COMPACT_ATOMS: atom_id res chain seq x y z
N ASP A 1 15.82 15.30 1.46
CA ASP A 1 16.42 16.58 1.03
C ASP A 1 15.79 17.02 -0.29
N LEU A 2 15.55 18.31 -0.44
CA LEU A 2 15.14 18.93 -1.68
C LEU A 2 16.31 19.69 -2.29
N PRO A 3 16.62 19.54 -3.59
CA PRO A 3 17.63 20.33 -4.26
C PRO A 3 17.29 21.82 -4.24
N ALA A 4 18.27 22.69 -4.43
CA ALA A 4 18.00 24.07 -4.75
C ALA A 4 17.28 24.19 -6.10
N ALA A 5 16.38 25.17 -6.21
CA ALA A 5 15.76 25.47 -7.50
C ALA A 5 16.82 25.93 -8.50
N ALA A 6 16.60 25.64 -9.77
CA ALA A 6 17.38 26.26 -10.84
C ALA A 6 17.21 27.79 -10.84
N ALA A 7 18.03 28.51 -11.59
CA ALA A 7 18.05 29.97 -11.63
C ALA A 7 16.62 30.56 -11.74
N GLY A 8 16.27 31.44 -10.78
CA GLY A 8 14.94 32.07 -10.69
C GLY A 8 14.18 31.77 -9.41
N GLY A 9 14.64 30.85 -8.58
CA GLY A 9 13.99 30.52 -7.31
C GLY A 9 12.62 29.84 -7.50
N GLY A 10 11.82 29.87 -6.46
CA GLY A 10 10.45 29.33 -6.47
C GLY A 10 10.15 28.51 -5.21
N PRO A 11 8.89 28.15 -5.00
CA PRO A 11 8.51 27.39 -3.82
C PRO A 11 9.03 25.94 -3.90
N ALA A 12 9.33 25.35 -2.73
CA ALA A 12 9.53 23.92 -2.59
C ALA A 12 8.46 23.33 -1.68
N ARG A 13 8.02 22.13 -1.99
CA ARG A 13 7.02 21.40 -1.21
C ARG A 13 7.36 19.93 -1.11
N VAL A 14 6.97 19.35 0.00
CA VAL A 14 7.10 17.92 0.23
C VAL A 14 5.86 17.40 0.93
N TRP A 15 5.42 16.20 0.57
CA TRP A 15 4.34 15.47 1.20
C TRP A 15 4.86 14.10 1.62
N LEU A 16 4.82 13.84 2.90
CA LEU A 16 5.37 12.63 3.49
C LEU A 16 4.24 11.78 4.09
N PRO A 17 4.21 10.47 3.81
CA PRO A 17 3.29 9.57 4.49
C PRO A 17 3.61 9.50 5.98
N VAL A 18 2.59 9.36 6.83
CA VAL A 18 2.73 9.23 8.28
C VAL A 18 2.13 7.93 8.77
N ALA A 19 2.71 7.33 9.81
CA ALA A 19 2.17 6.14 10.42
C ALA A 19 0.82 6.44 11.10
N THR A 20 -0.14 5.54 10.95
CA THR A 20 -1.50 5.67 11.48
C THR A 20 -1.82 4.61 12.52
N SER A 21 -2.98 4.72 13.13
CA SER A 21 -3.58 3.67 13.95
C SER A 21 -4.81 3.13 13.22
N PRO A 22 -4.64 2.27 12.20
CA PRO A 22 -5.77 1.68 11.50
C PRO A 22 -6.58 0.77 12.43
N GLY A 23 -7.85 0.58 12.13
CA GLY A 23 -8.70 -0.33 12.89
C GLY A 23 -8.14 -1.75 12.97
N GLY A 24 -8.60 -2.54 13.95
CA GLY A 24 -8.15 -3.92 14.17
C GLY A 24 -6.96 -4.09 15.12
N GLY A 25 -6.42 -2.98 15.65
CA GLY A 25 -5.45 -2.99 16.76
C GLY A 25 -4.11 -3.67 16.48
N TYR A 26 -3.75 -3.91 15.22
CA TYR A 26 -2.46 -4.50 14.86
C TYR A 26 -1.33 -3.47 14.77
N GLN A 27 -1.68 -2.20 14.70
CA GLN A 27 -0.75 -1.07 14.67
C GLN A 27 -1.29 0.09 15.49
N GLN A 28 -0.41 0.70 16.27
CA GLN A 28 -0.68 1.91 17.03
C GLN A 28 0.40 2.95 16.73
N ALA A 29 0.00 4.12 16.25
CA ALA A 29 0.86 5.29 16.18
C ALA A 29 1.06 5.85 17.59
N LEU A 30 2.30 5.94 18.04
CA LEU A 30 2.68 6.41 19.38
C LEU A 30 3.18 7.85 19.36
N GLY A 31 3.61 8.35 18.20
CA GLY A 31 4.03 9.72 18.04
C GLY A 31 4.56 10.03 16.66
N THR A 32 4.41 11.28 16.26
CA THR A 32 4.97 11.83 15.02
C THR A 32 5.64 13.16 15.37
N ARG A 33 6.90 13.31 15.00
CA ARG A 33 7.64 14.56 15.15
C ARG A 33 8.43 14.85 13.88
N TRP A 34 8.69 16.11 13.62
CA TRP A 34 9.43 16.53 12.44
C TRP A 34 10.29 17.76 12.71
N GLU A 35 11.29 17.92 11.87
CA GLU A 35 12.13 19.12 11.78
C GLU A 35 12.15 19.57 10.32
N ALA A 36 11.82 20.83 10.07
CA ALA A 36 11.77 21.43 8.74
C ALA A 36 12.16 22.93 8.82
N PRO A 37 13.45 23.24 8.97
CA PRO A 37 13.91 24.60 9.17
C PRO A 37 13.43 25.55 8.06
N GLY A 38 12.86 26.69 8.45
CA GLY A 38 12.37 27.72 7.54
C GLY A 38 11.12 27.36 6.75
N ALA A 39 10.46 26.23 7.07
CA ALA A 39 9.26 25.79 6.39
C ALA A 39 8.00 26.06 7.22
N LYS A 40 6.86 26.15 6.51
CA LYS A 40 5.56 25.84 7.10
C LYS A 40 5.32 24.34 6.97
N ALA A 41 5.19 23.65 8.11
CA ALA A 41 4.96 22.21 8.16
C ALA A 41 3.73 21.90 9.02
N GLU A 42 2.82 21.05 8.52
CA GLU A 42 1.59 20.70 9.22
C GLU A 42 1.13 19.27 8.87
N LEU A 43 0.56 18.58 9.85
CA LEU A 43 -0.17 17.34 9.59
C LEU A 43 -1.51 17.69 8.95
N ARG A 44 -1.80 17.07 7.82
CA ARG A 44 -3.06 17.25 7.09
C ARG A 44 -3.76 15.92 6.87
N MET A 45 -5.08 15.96 6.95
CA MET A 45 -5.95 14.89 6.50
C MET A 45 -6.53 15.31 5.14
N VAL A 46 -6.14 14.61 4.10
CA VAL A 46 -6.63 14.82 2.73
C VAL A 46 -7.65 13.73 2.40
N ARG A 47 -8.60 14.01 1.55
CA ARG A 47 -9.56 13.01 1.06
C ARG A 47 -9.15 12.55 -0.33
N GLY A 48 -8.91 11.24 -0.48
CA GLY A 48 -8.73 10.56 -1.76
C GLY A 48 -10.06 10.12 -2.37
N ALA A 49 -9.99 9.16 -3.28
CA ALA A 49 -11.16 8.53 -3.91
C ALA A 49 -12.17 8.08 -2.86
N ALA A 50 -13.47 8.16 -3.19
CA ALA A 50 -14.59 7.82 -2.33
C ALA A 50 -14.57 8.52 -0.94
N GLY A 51 -13.78 9.59 -0.76
CA GLY A 51 -13.67 10.33 0.49
C GLY A 51 -12.79 9.66 1.56
N VAL A 52 -12.00 8.65 1.21
CA VAL A 52 -11.07 7.98 2.13
C VAL A 52 -10.03 8.98 2.65
N GLY A 53 -9.87 9.05 3.98
CA GLY A 53 -8.91 9.93 4.63
C GLY A 53 -7.46 9.46 4.46
N VAL A 54 -6.58 10.37 4.08
CA VAL A 54 -5.16 10.14 3.90
C VAL A 54 -4.37 11.15 4.73
N PRO A 55 -3.81 10.74 5.86
CA PRO A 55 -2.95 11.61 6.67
C PRO A 55 -1.58 11.75 6.03
N MET A 56 -1.04 12.95 6.08
CA MET A 56 0.30 13.26 5.60
C MET A 56 0.90 14.44 6.34
N LEU A 57 2.22 14.52 6.37
CA LEU A 57 2.93 15.75 6.70
C LEU A 57 3.13 16.56 5.42
N ALA A 58 2.51 17.73 5.33
CA ALA A 58 2.70 18.68 4.25
C ALA A 58 3.68 19.77 4.69
N VAL A 59 4.75 19.96 3.91
CA VAL A 59 5.82 20.92 4.20
C VAL A 59 6.01 21.84 3.02
N ALA A 60 6.12 23.14 3.26
CA ALA A 60 6.29 24.14 2.21
C ALA A 60 7.32 25.20 2.60
N TRP A 61 8.24 25.48 1.71
CA TRP A 61 9.13 26.63 1.76
C TRP A 61 8.72 27.63 0.70
N PRO A 62 8.61 28.94 1.00
CA PRO A 62 8.23 29.96 0.02
C PRO A 62 9.30 30.15 -1.05
N ASP A 63 10.54 29.83 -0.72
CA ASP A 63 11.69 29.97 -1.59
C ASP A 63 12.62 28.76 -1.46
N ALA A 64 13.10 28.27 -2.59
CA ALA A 64 14.01 27.14 -2.71
C ALA A 64 15.36 27.52 -3.37
N THR A 65 15.81 28.76 -3.22
CA THR A 65 17.14 29.19 -3.70
C THR A 65 18.28 28.40 -3.07
N GLN A 66 18.04 27.78 -1.93
CA GLN A 66 18.97 26.87 -1.25
C GLN A 66 18.35 25.48 -1.09
N ALA A 67 19.18 24.47 -0.92
CA ALA A 67 18.72 23.13 -0.56
C ALA A 67 17.94 23.14 0.78
N ARG A 68 16.87 22.36 0.85
CA ARG A 68 15.98 22.25 1.99
C ARG A 68 15.94 20.82 2.50
N THR A 69 15.84 20.69 3.80
CA THR A 69 15.77 19.38 4.47
C THR A 69 14.54 19.32 5.35
N VAL A 70 13.87 18.17 5.33
CA VAL A 70 12.86 17.80 6.32
C VAL A 70 13.20 16.42 6.88
N THR A 71 13.13 16.30 8.19
CA THR A 71 13.21 15.02 8.90
C THR A 71 11.86 14.72 9.52
N LEU A 72 11.32 13.53 9.26
CA LEU A 72 10.08 13.02 9.86
C LEU A 72 10.39 11.75 10.63
N VAL A 73 9.99 11.69 11.88
CA VAL A 73 10.11 10.51 12.72
C VAL A 73 8.71 10.06 13.18
N ASN A 74 8.36 8.83 12.83
CA ASN A 74 7.17 8.16 13.35
C ASN A 74 7.58 7.12 14.38
N THR A 75 6.94 7.13 15.53
CA THR A 75 7.05 6.07 16.54
C THR A 75 5.76 5.29 16.54
N PHE A 76 5.83 3.97 16.48
CA PHE A 76 4.67 3.10 16.38
C PHE A 76 4.95 1.74 17.04
N ALA A 77 3.89 1.03 17.39
CA ALA A 77 3.93 -0.37 17.78
C ALA A 77 3.13 -1.19 16.78
N THR A 78 3.62 -2.39 16.47
CA THR A 78 2.93 -3.35 15.59
C THR A 78 2.86 -4.71 16.25
N ARG A 79 1.88 -5.51 15.85
CA ARG A 79 1.76 -6.92 16.17
C ARG A 79 1.25 -7.67 14.95
N ASP A 80 1.43 -8.99 14.94
CA ASP A 80 0.81 -9.83 13.91
C ASP A 80 -0.70 -9.60 13.90
N ARG A 81 -1.24 -9.52 12.69
CA ARG A 81 -2.68 -9.45 12.47
C ARG A 81 -3.15 -10.77 11.89
N ARG A 82 -4.04 -11.46 12.61
CA ARG A 82 -4.59 -12.73 12.19
C ARG A 82 -6.10 -12.76 12.36
N VAL A 83 -6.79 -13.27 11.33
CA VAL A 83 -8.21 -13.61 11.34
C VAL A 83 -8.31 -15.11 11.09
N ASP A 84 -8.86 -15.85 12.04
CA ASP A 84 -9.03 -17.30 11.92
C ASP A 84 -10.31 -17.62 11.12
N LEU A 85 -10.13 -17.90 9.86
CA LEU A 85 -11.21 -18.24 8.92
C LEU A 85 -11.65 -19.70 9.02
N SER A 86 -11.03 -20.54 9.87
CA SER A 86 -11.48 -21.90 10.16
C SER A 86 -12.63 -21.93 11.16
N GLN A 87 -12.79 -20.85 11.94
CA GLN A 87 -13.88 -20.68 12.85
C GLN A 87 -15.11 -20.11 12.12
N PRO A 88 -16.34 -20.43 12.57
CA PRO A 88 -17.54 -19.83 12.01
C PRO A 88 -17.57 -18.30 12.25
N PRO A 89 -18.32 -17.54 11.40
CA PRO A 89 -18.48 -16.10 11.61
C PRO A 89 -19.03 -15.79 13.00
N SER A 90 -18.45 -14.78 13.68
CA SER A 90 -18.87 -14.37 15.02
C SER A 90 -19.75 -13.12 14.99
N ALA A 91 -20.82 -13.10 15.78
CA ALA A 91 -21.62 -11.91 15.99
C ALA A 91 -20.85 -10.80 16.74
N ASP A 92 -19.79 -11.17 17.48
CA ASP A 92 -18.92 -10.27 18.24
C ASP A 92 -17.72 -9.75 17.43
N ALA A 93 -17.60 -10.17 16.16
CA ALA A 93 -16.55 -9.65 15.30
C ALA A 93 -16.66 -8.12 15.15
N PRO A 94 -15.53 -7.41 14.99
CA PRO A 94 -15.54 -5.97 14.81
C PRO A 94 -16.44 -5.58 13.64
N LYS A 95 -17.46 -4.76 13.93
CA LYS A 95 -18.40 -4.26 12.94
C LYS A 95 -17.87 -2.97 12.32
N GLU A 96 -17.90 -2.90 11.01
CA GLU A 96 -17.58 -1.67 10.30
C GLU A 96 -18.86 -0.89 9.97
N ALA A 97 -18.76 0.45 9.99
CA ALA A 97 -19.90 1.29 9.64
C ALA A 97 -20.30 1.07 8.16
N PRO A 98 -21.61 0.95 7.85
CA PRO A 98 -22.07 0.74 6.47
C PRO A 98 -21.57 1.81 5.48
N ALA A 99 -21.39 3.04 5.94
CA ALA A 99 -20.84 4.11 5.11
C ALA A 99 -19.39 3.84 4.70
N VAL A 100 -18.57 3.30 5.62
CA VAL A 100 -17.18 2.91 5.35
C VAL A 100 -17.12 1.73 4.39
N LEU A 101 -17.97 0.71 4.58
CA LEU A 101 -18.04 -0.42 3.66
C LEU A 101 -18.41 0.05 2.24
N ARG A 102 -19.37 0.97 2.11
CA ARG A 102 -19.72 1.55 0.81
C ARG A 102 -18.58 2.32 0.15
N GLN A 103 -17.71 3.00 0.91
CA GLN A 103 -16.51 3.67 0.37
C GLN A 103 -15.59 2.64 -0.30
N TYR A 104 -15.39 1.49 0.33
CA TYR A 104 -14.48 0.46 -0.16
C TYR A 104 -15.12 -0.52 -1.17
N LEU A 105 -16.32 -0.21 -1.65
CA LEU A 105 -16.95 -0.79 -2.84
C LEU A 105 -16.77 0.11 -4.08
N GLN A 106 -16.36 1.37 -3.90
CA GLN A 106 -16.26 2.32 -5.01
C GLN A 106 -15.01 2.05 -5.86
N PRO A 107 -15.09 2.29 -7.18
CA PRO A 107 -13.91 2.27 -8.05
C PRO A 107 -12.94 3.41 -7.71
N THR A 108 -11.72 3.27 -8.18
CA THR A 108 -10.73 4.36 -8.28
C THR A 108 -10.26 4.51 -9.72
N THR A 109 -9.49 5.53 -10.03
CA THR A 109 -9.01 5.77 -11.40
C THR A 109 -8.31 4.55 -12.00
N LEU A 110 -7.47 3.86 -11.22
CA LEU A 110 -6.71 2.70 -11.69
C LEU A 110 -7.34 1.33 -11.35
N GLN A 111 -8.40 1.34 -10.52
CA GLN A 111 -9.10 0.13 -10.08
C GLN A 111 -10.60 0.22 -10.41
N PRO A 112 -10.99 0.10 -11.68
CA PRO A 112 -12.41 0.05 -12.05
C PRO A 112 -13.06 -1.23 -11.53
N THR A 113 -14.40 -1.22 -11.40
CA THR A 113 -15.19 -2.35 -10.88
C THR A 113 -16.22 -2.87 -11.88
N ASP A 114 -16.17 -2.38 -13.10
CA ASP A 114 -17.07 -2.70 -14.22
C ASP A 114 -16.35 -3.37 -15.39
N GLY A 115 -17.08 -3.65 -16.46
CA GLY A 115 -16.54 -4.21 -17.70
C GLY A 115 -15.71 -5.46 -17.48
N LEU A 116 -14.51 -5.50 -18.08
CA LEU A 116 -13.61 -6.67 -18.04
C LEU A 116 -13.21 -7.08 -16.61
N VAL A 117 -13.14 -6.11 -15.66
CA VAL A 117 -12.83 -6.43 -14.25
C VAL A 117 -13.95 -7.27 -13.66
N ARG A 118 -15.21 -6.84 -13.84
CA ARG A 118 -16.39 -7.57 -13.36
C ARG A 118 -16.51 -8.93 -14.03
N GLU A 119 -16.42 -8.99 -15.34
CA GLU A 119 -16.49 -10.24 -16.11
C GLU A 119 -15.44 -11.25 -15.63
N THR A 120 -14.22 -10.77 -15.37
CA THR A 120 -13.12 -11.60 -14.84
C THR A 120 -13.46 -12.11 -13.44
N ALA A 121 -13.91 -11.24 -12.54
CA ALA A 121 -14.23 -11.61 -11.17
C ALA A 121 -15.42 -12.58 -11.10
N GLU A 122 -16.47 -12.36 -11.88
CA GLU A 122 -17.64 -13.27 -11.97
C GLU A 122 -17.25 -14.65 -12.50
N ARG A 123 -16.34 -14.70 -13.47
CA ARG A 123 -15.79 -15.98 -13.98
C ARG A 123 -15.01 -16.73 -12.92
N ILE A 124 -14.15 -16.02 -12.15
CA ILE A 124 -13.32 -16.61 -11.08
C ILE A 124 -14.19 -17.10 -9.93
N THR A 125 -15.21 -16.34 -9.56
CA THR A 125 -16.04 -16.61 -8.37
C THR A 125 -17.28 -17.46 -8.68
N ARG A 126 -17.41 -17.96 -9.91
CA ARG A 126 -18.56 -18.77 -10.32
C ARG A 126 -18.72 -20.00 -9.42
N GLY A 127 -19.91 -20.15 -8.84
CA GLY A 127 -20.24 -21.25 -7.95
C GLY A 127 -19.75 -21.08 -6.50
N GLN A 128 -19.01 -20.01 -6.19
CA GLN A 128 -18.60 -19.73 -4.82
C GLN A 128 -19.75 -19.09 -4.03
N GLN A 129 -19.94 -19.53 -2.80
CA GLN A 129 -20.95 -19.02 -1.87
C GLN A 129 -20.28 -18.20 -0.76
N GLY A 130 -20.80 -16.98 -0.54
CA GLY A 130 -20.25 -16.12 0.51
C GLY A 130 -18.98 -15.32 0.13
N ASP A 131 -18.67 -14.32 0.95
CA ASP A 131 -17.60 -13.35 0.65
C ASP A 131 -16.20 -13.96 0.83
N VAL A 132 -16.02 -14.84 1.83
CA VAL A 132 -14.73 -15.47 2.11
C VAL A 132 -14.32 -16.41 0.99
N GLU A 133 -15.23 -17.25 0.51
CA GLU A 133 -14.99 -18.20 -0.58
C GLU A 133 -14.71 -17.49 -1.90
N LYS A 134 -15.46 -16.42 -2.21
CA LYS A 134 -15.20 -15.59 -3.40
C LYS A 134 -13.84 -14.90 -3.31
N ALA A 135 -13.52 -14.29 -2.17
CA ALA A 135 -12.23 -13.64 -1.95
C ALA A 135 -11.08 -14.65 -2.04
N ARG A 136 -11.25 -15.86 -1.51
CA ARG A 136 -10.27 -16.94 -1.65
C ARG A 136 -10.09 -17.35 -3.09
N ALA A 137 -11.16 -17.53 -3.85
CA ALA A 137 -11.06 -17.87 -5.27
C ALA A 137 -10.30 -16.81 -6.06
N ILE A 138 -10.53 -15.52 -5.78
CA ILE A 138 -9.77 -14.40 -6.38
C ILE A 138 -8.30 -14.47 -5.97
N TYR A 139 -8.00 -14.63 -4.69
CA TYR A 139 -6.66 -14.74 -4.18
C TYR A 139 -5.87 -15.89 -4.83
N GLU A 140 -6.45 -17.08 -4.86
CA GLU A 140 -5.86 -18.26 -5.45
C GLU A 140 -5.62 -18.07 -6.95
N TRP A 141 -6.60 -17.52 -7.67
CA TRP A 141 -6.44 -17.21 -9.09
C TRP A 141 -5.29 -16.23 -9.35
N ILE A 142 -5.15 -15.20 -8.52
CA ILE A 142 -4.04 -14.23 -8.63
C ILE A 142 -2.70 -14.91 -8.37
N VAL A 143 -2.60 -15.73 -7.32
CA VAL A 143 -1.36 -16.47 -7.03
C VAL A 143 -0.97 -17.39 -8.18
N ASP A 144 -1.92 -18.03 -8.84
CA ASP A 144 -1.65 -18.97 -9.93
C ASP A 144 -1.33 -18.27 -11.27
N ASN A 145 -1.94 -17.11 -11.54
CA ASN A 145 -1.87 -16.46 -12.86
C ASN A 145 -0.96 -15.24 -12.91
N CYS A 146 -0.78 -14.50 -11.81
CA CYS A 146 0.13 -13.37 -11.79
C CYS A 146 1.58 -13.82 -11.58
N ARG A 147 2.52 -12.94 -11.93
CA ARG A 147 3.94 -13.13 -11.62
C ARG A 147 4.56 -11.83 -11.14
N ARG A 148 5.51 -11.95 -10.23
CA ARG A 148 6.31 -10.80 -9.82
C ARG A 148 7.33 -10.47 -10.90
N GLU A 149 7.43 -9.18 -11.26
CA GLU A 149 8.35 -8.67 -12.26
C GLU A 149 9.35 -7.71 -11.63
N GLY A 150 10.60 -8.15 -11.50
CA GLY A 150 11.66 -7.41 -10.81
C GLY A 150 12.03 -6.07 -11.44
N SER A 151 11.84 -5.91 -12.77
CA SER A 151 12.18 -4.71 -13.53
C SER A 151 11.18 -3.55 -13.36
N VAL A 152 9.96 -3.82 -12.85
CA VAL A 152 8.96 -2.79 -12.60
C VAL A 152 9.50 -1.78 -11.58
N ARG A 153 9.38 -0.48 -11.89
CA ARG A 153 9.83 0.60 -11.00
C ARG A 153 8.96 0.69 -9.74
N GLY A 154 9.62 0.90 -8.61
CA GLY A 154 8.94 1.01 -7.31
C GLY A 154 8.10 -0.23 -7.00
N CYS A 155 6.84 -0.02 -6.64
CA CYS A 155 5.85 -1.07 -6.36
C CYS A 155 4.89 -1.35 -7.52
N GLY A 156 5.07 -0.71 -8.68
CA GLY A 156 4.12 -0.69 -9.78
C GLY A 156 3.12 0.46 -9.65
N THR A 157 2.15 0.50 -10.55
CA THR A 157 1.15 1.57 -10.64
C THR A 157 -0.23 1.17 -10.12
N GLY A 158 -0.56 -0.12 -10.13
CA GLY A 158 -1.87 -0.64 -9.77
C GLY A 158 -2.93 -0.44 -10.87
N ASP A 159 -2.51 -0.32 -12.15
CA ASP A 159 -3.44 -0.17 -13.28
C ASP A 159 -4.06 -1.52 -13.67
N VAL A 160 -5.17 -1.83 -13.03
CA VAL A 160 -5.91 -3.09 -13.23
C VAL A 160 -6.51 -3.19 -14.62
N ARG A 161 -6.97 -2.08 -15.20
CA ARG A 161 -7.50 -2.08 -16.56
C ARG A 161 -6.42 -2.47 -17.55
N TYR A 162 -5.22 -1.88 -17.45
CA TYR A 162 -4.10 -2.23 -18.29
C TYR A 162 -3.74 -3.73 -18.17
N MET A 163 -3.62 -4.24 -16.94
CA MET A 163 -3.26 -5.63 -16.69
C MET A 163 -4.21 -6.61 -17.37
N LEU A 164 -5.53 -6.41 -17.21
CA LEU A 164 -6.54 -7.31 -17.77
C LEU A 164 -6.72 -7.14 -19.27
N THR A 165 -6.66 -5.91 -19.79
CA THR A 165 -6.84 -5.63 -21.23
C THR A 165 -5.69 -6.19 -22.06
N THR A 166 -4.45 -6.06 -21.56
CA THR A 166 -3.26 -6.55 -22.25
C THR A 166 -2.96 -8.03 -21.97
N GLY A 167 -3.59 -8.62 -20.94
CA GLY A 167 -3.23 -9.93 -20.41
C GLY A 167 -1.86 -9.97 -19.72
N ASN A 168 -1.20 -8.82 -19.55
CA ASN A 168 0.06 -8.75 -18.81
C ASN A 168 -0.18 -8.71 -17.30
N LEU A 169 -0.22 -9.87 -16.68
CA LEU A 169 -0.40 -10.06 -15.25
C LEU A 169 0.91 -10.06 -14.46
N ALA A 170 1.98 -9.50 -15.05
CA ALA A 170 3.25 -9.31 -14.38
C ALA A 170 3.29 -7.93 -13.69
N GLY A 171 3.82 -7.86 -12.46
CA GLY A 171 3.91 -6.62 -11.73
C GLY A 171 4.57 -6.77 -10.36
N LYS A 172 4.46 -5.74 -9.55
CA LYS A 172 4.87 -5.76 -8.14
C LYS A 172 3.66 -5.63 -7.21
N CYS A 173 3.92 -5.29 -5.96
CA CYS A 173 2.89 -5.34 -4.93
C CYS A 173 1.68 -4.44 -5.21
N ALA A 174 1.88 -3.22 -5.75
CA ALA A 174 0.76 -2.35 -6.07
C ALA A 174 -0.11 -2.91 -7.21
N ASP A 175 0.51 -3.54 -8.22
CA ASP A 175 -0.22 -4.14 -9.34
C ASP A 175 -1.02 -5.37 -8.89
N ILE A 176 -0.37 -6.30 -8.21
CA ILE A 176 -0.96 -7.60 -7.84
C ILE A 176 -2.03 -7.43 -6.75
N ASN A 177 -1.81 -6.58 -5.75
CA ASN A 177 -2.79 -6.35 -4.69
C ASN A 177 -3.96 -5.47 -5.16
N ALA A 178 -3.71 -4.48 -6.04
CA ALA A 178 -4.78 -3.71 -6.68
C ALA A 178 -5.72 -4.59 -7.50
N LEU A 179 -5.18 -5.59 -8.19
CA LEU A 179 -5.99 -6.56 -8.92
C LEU A 179 -6.93 -7.33 -7.98
N PHE A 180 -6.44 -7.78 -6.81
CA PHE A 180 -7.28 -8.40 -5.79
C PHE A 180 -8.39 -7.45 -5.34
N THR A 181 -8.04 -6.23 -4.99
CA THR A 181 -8.98 -5.22 -4.49
C THR A 181 -10.06 -4.90 -5.50
N ALA A 182 -9.70 -4.68 -6.77
CA ALA A 182 -10.66 -4.38 -7.84
C ALA A 182 -11.61 -5.56 -8.14
N LEU A 183 -11.08 -6.78 -8.24
CA LEU A 183 -11.87 -7.99 -8.47
C LEU A 183 -12.84 -8.25 -7.31
N ALA A 184 -12.41 -8.10 -6.04
CA ALA A 184 -13.26 -8.27 -4.88
C ALA A 184 -14.41 -7.23 -4.87
N ARG A 185 -14.09 -5.94 -5.08
CA ARG A 185 -15.10 -4.87 -5.17
C ARG A 185 -16.12 -5.11 -6.26
N SER A 186 -15.70 -5.60 -7.42
CA SER A 186 -16.58 -5.82 -8.57
C SER A 186 -17.66 -6.90 -8.35
N VAL A 187 -17.44 -7.82 -7.41
CA VAL A 187 -18.42 -8.84 -6.98
C VAL A 187 -19.08 -8.53 -5.63
N GLY A 188 -18.99 -7.26 -5.19
CA GLY A 188 -19.72 -6.75 -4.03
C GLY A 188 -19.00 -6.95 -2.67
N ILE A 189 -17.73 -7.35 -2.67
CA ILE A 189 -16.93 -7.51 -1.44
C ILE A 189 -16.17 -6.20 -1.17
N PRO A 190 -16.43 -5.50 -0.05
CA PRO A 190 -15.64 -4.32 0.30
C PRO A 190 -14.16 -4.71 0.47
N ALA A 191 -13.29 -4.06 -0.27
CA ALA A 191 -11.85 -4.35 -0.24
C ALA A 191 -11.04 -3.07 -0.36
N ARG A 192 -9.83 -3.06 0.20
CA ARG A 192 -8.95 -1.90 0.17
C ARG A 192 -7.48 -2.30 0.14
N ASP A 193 -6.68 -1.52 -0.54
CA ASP A 193 -5.24 -1.59 -0.43
C ASP A 193 -4.78 -0.92 0.87
N ALA A 194 -3.68 -1.38 1.41
CA ALA A 194 -2.99 -0.77 2.52
C ALA A 194 -1.56 -0.42 2.09
N TYR A 195 -1.23 0.85 2.10
CA TYR A 195 0.05 1.38 1.66
C TYR A 195 0.97 1.61 2.83
N GLY A 196 2.22 1.12 2.74
CA GLY A 196 3.14 1.19 3.85
C GLY A 196 4.57 0.83 3.49
N VAL A 197 5.35 0.49 4.50
CA VAL A 197 6.77 0.14 4.36
C VAL A 197 7.15 -1.01 5.29
N ARG A 198 8.04 -1.91 4.85
CA ARG A 198 8.65 -2.92 5.73
C ARG A 198 9.62 -2.25 6.68
N VAL A 199 9.67 -2.71 7.93
CA VAL A 199 10.43 -2.07 9.01
C VAL A 199 11.32 -3.05 9.79
N ALA A 200 11.12 -4.36 9.60
CA ALA A 200 11.90 -5.40 10.24
C ALA A 200 12.04 -6.63 9.31
N THR A 201 12.93 -7.54 9.66
CA THR A 201 13.01 -8.87 9.03
C THR A 201 11.80 -9.70 9.38
N SER A 202 11.48 -10.70 8.54
CA SER A 202 10.39 -11.64 8.85
C SER A 202 10.76 -12.56 10.01
N GLN A 203 9.82 -12.79 10.93
CA GLN A 203 9.92 -13.76 12.01
C GLN A 203 9.27 -15.11 11.65
N HIS A 204 8.62 -15.18 10.47
CA HIS A 204 7.98 -16.40 9.96
C HIS A 204 8.90 -17.19 8.99
N GLY A 205 10.21 -16.87 8.95
CA GLY A 205 11.20 -17.63 8.20
C GLY A 205 11.29 -17.28 6.71
N PHE A 206 10.73 -16.14 6.28
CA PHE A 206 10.80 -15.68 4.88
C PHE A 206 11.85 -14.57 4.72
N ASN A 207 12.98 -14.88 4.08
CA ASN A 207 14.03 -13.90 3.83
C ASN A 207 13.56 -12.77 2.90
N SER A 208 12.71 -13.10 1.92
CA SER A 208 12.20 -12.14 0.94
C SER A 208 11.16 -11.17 1.50
N LEU A 209 10.50 -11.49 2.63
CA LEU A 209 9.37 -10.73 3.14
C LEU A 209 9.71 -9.70 4.22
N GLY A 210 11.00 -9.41 4.43
CA GLY A 210 11.44 -8.46 5.44
C GLY A 210 12.49 -7.48 4.94
N LYS A 211 12.67 -6.40 5.69
CA LYS A 211 13.77 -5.44 5.54
C LYS A 211 13.92 -4.64 6.82
N ALA A 212 15.14 -4.54 7.33
CA ALA A 212 15.48 -3.76 8.52
C ALA A 212 16.58 -2.74 8.22
N GLY A 213 16.77 -1.78 9.10
CA GLY A 213 17.80 -0.74 8.97
C GLY A 213 17.46 0.28 7.87
N ASP A 214 18.15 0.24 6.76
CA ASP A 214 17.82 1.04 5.57
C ASP A 214 16.60 0.44 4.86
N VAL A 215 15.47 1.13 4.95
CA VAL A 215 14.19 0.74 4.34
C VAL A 215 13.78 1.68 3.22
N THR A 216 14.70 2.46 2.67
CA THR A 216 14.46 3.45 1.62
C THR A 216 13.75 2.87 0.39
N ARG A 217 14.00 1.60 0.07
CA ARG A 217 13.38 0.86 -1.06
C ARG A 217 12.52 -0.31 -0.59
N ALA A 218 11.98 -0.23 0.63
CA ALA A 218 11.19 -1.30 1.23
C ALA A 218 9.68 -1.00 1.30
N GLN A 219 9.20 -0.05 0.50
CA GLN A 219 7.77 0.21 0.37
C GLN A 219 7.05 -1.07 -0.09
N HIS A 220 5.87 -1.27 0.48
CA HIS A 220 5.06 -2.45 0.19
C HIS A 220 3.59 -2.17 0.41
N CYS A 221 2.77 -2.56 -0.56
CA CYS A 221 1.31 -2.56 -0.43
C CYS A 221 0.85 -3.92 0.06
N ARG A 222 -0.24 -3.93 0.81
CA ARG A 222 -1.01 -5.12 1.20
C ARG A 222 -2.47 -4.88 0.83
N ALA A 223 -3.31 -5.90 0.91
CA ALA A 223 -4.74 -5.76 0.69
C ALA A 223 -5.54 -6.41 1.80
N GLU A 224 -6.76 -5.96 1.99
CA GLU A 224 -7.72 -6.59 2.89
C GLU A 224 -9.12 -6.50 2.33
N PHE A 225 -9.97 -7.47 2.67
CA PHE A 225 -11.38 -7.46 2.35
C PHE A 225 -12.23 -7.57 3.62
N HIS A 226 -13.44 -7.07 3.57
CA HIS A 226 -14.37 -7.20 4.69
C HIS A 226 -15.33 -8.36 4.47
N ALA A 227 -15.45 -9.21 5.48
CA ALA A 227 -16.44 -10.27 5.53
C ALA A 227 -17.27 -10.18 6.80
N ALA A 228 -18.59 -10.35 6.67
CA ALA A 228 -19.49 -10.34 7.81
C ALA A 228 -19.12 -11.42 8.82
N GLY A 229 -19.04 -11.06 10.11
CA GLY A 229 -18.65 -11.96 11.18
C GLY A 229 -17.14 -12.20 11.33
N TYR A 230 -16.31 -11.60 10.47
CA TYR A 230 -14.84 -11.63 10.57
C TYR A 230 -14.23 -10.22 10.61
N GLY A 231 -14.95 -9.21 10.14
CA GLY A 231 -14.42 -7.86 9.95
C GLY A 231 -13.47 -7.77 8.77
N TRP A 232 -12.43 -6.93 8.86
CA TRP A 232 -11.41 -6.79 7.82
C TRP A 232 -10.41 -7.95 7.88
N VAL A 233 -10.35 -8.73 6.83
CA VAL A 233 -9.48 -9.92 6.67
C VAL A 233 -8.25 -9.52 5.87
N PRO A 234 -7.04 -9.68 6.41
CA PRO A 234 -5.80 -9.36 5.71
C PRO A 234 -5.46 -10.38 4.64
N VAL A 235 -4.97 -9.92 3.48
CA VAL A 235 -4.45 -10.77 2.40
C VAL A 235 -3.23 -10.14 1.73
N ASP A 236 -2.37 -10.97 1.13
CA ASP A 236 -1.23 -10.48 0.36
C ASP A 236 -0.77 -11.47 -0.73
N PRO A 237 -1.50 -11.59 -1.84
CA PRO A 237 -1.09 -12.45 -2.94
C PRO A 237 0.24 -12.01 -3.60
N ALA A 238 0.58 -10.71 -3.49
CA ALA A 238 1.83 -10.19 -4.03
C ALA A 238 3.06 -10.73 -3.29
N ASP A 239 2.96 -10.94 -1.97
CA ASP A 239 4.04 -11.51 -1.18
C ASP A 239 4.21 -13.00 -1.45
N VAL A 240 3.14 -13.74 -1.74
CA VAL A 240 3.30 -15.13 -2.22
C VAL A 240 4.12 -15.16 -3.50
N ARG A 241 3.82 -14.28 -4.46
CA ARG A 241 4.58 -14.18 -5.72
C ARG A 241 6.01 -13.67 -5.50
N LYS A 242 6.23 -12.90 -4.43
CA LYS A 242 7.57 -12.48 -4.02
C LYS A 242 8.40 -13.65 -3.48
N VAL A 243 7.82 -14.51 -2.66
CA VAL A 243 8.46 -15.76 -2.20
C VAL A 243 8.82 -16.65 -3.40
N VAL A 244 7.93 -16.80 -4.37
CA VAL A 244 8.21 -17.55 -5.61
C VAL A 244 9.46 -17.02 -6.32
N LEU A 245 9.64 -15.72 -6.43
CA LEU A 245 10.74 -15.15 -7.22
C LEU A 245 12.02 -14.90 -6.43
N GLU A 246 11.90 -14.45 -5.17
CA GLU A 246 13.00 -13.80 -4.46
C GLU A 246 13.45 -14.54 -3.18
N GLU A 247 12.80 -15.64 -2.78
CA GLU A 247 13.15 -16.35 -1.55
C GLU A 247 14.51 -17.04 -1.63
N VAL A 248 14.84 -17.56 -2.82
CA VAL A 248 16.14 -18.15 -3.15
C VAL A 248 16.57 -17.72 -4.53
N PRO A 249 17.88 -17.73 -4.83
CA PRO A 249 18.37 -17.52 -6.19
C PRO A 249 17.76 -18.55 -7.16
N GLY A 250 17.24 -18.08 -8.30
CA GLY A 250 16.55 -18.91 -9.30
C GLY A 250 15.06 -19.11 -9.05
N GLY A 251 14.55 -18.65 -7.92
CA GLY A 251 13.12 -18.74 -7.58
C GLY A 251 12.68 -20.11 -7.09
N LEU A 252 11.39 -20.25 -6.80
CA LEU A 252 10.74 -21.45 -6.29
C LEU A 252 9.54 -21.81 -7.16
N PRO A 253 9.25 -23.11 -7.38
CA PRO A 253 8.01 -23.52 -7.99
C PRO A 253 6.82 -23.29 -7.06
N LEU A 254 5.60 -23.19 -7.62
CA LEU A 254 4.39 -22.90 -6.83
C LEU A 254 4.05 -23.99 -5.80
N ASP A 255 4.49 -25.20 -6.01
CA ASP A 255 4.29 -26.35 -5.12
C ASP A 255 5.39 -26.53 -4.06
N ASP A 256 6.42 -25.66 -4.03
CA ASP A 256 7.43 -25.64 -2.95
C ASP A 256 6.76 -25.41 -1.60
N LEU A 257 7.23 -26.10 -0.57
CA LEU A 257 6.65 -26.03 0.79
C LEU A 257 6.63 -24.61 1.37
N ARG A 258 7.64 -23.78 1.07
CA ARG A 258 7.71 -22.39 1.53
C ARG A 258 6.66 -21.52 0.83
N VAL A 259 6.47 -21.73 -0.48
CA VAL A 259 5.43 -21.03 -1.25
C VAL A 259 4.04 -21.41 -0.75
N ARG A 260 3.81 -22.70 -0.52
CA ARG A 260 2.54 -23.20 0.06
C ARG A 260 2.28 -22.65 1.45
N ALA A 261 3.33 -22.58 2.30
CA ALA A 261 3.22 -21.97 3.64
C ALA A 261 2.88 -20.47 3.57
N ALA A 262 3.57 -19.69 2.70
CA ALA A 262 3.24 -18.29 2.46
C ALA A 262 1.82 -18.11 1.92
N ARG A 263 1.40 -18.93 0.93
CA ARG A 263 0.06 -18.93 0.35
C ARG A 263 -1.02 -19.20 1.39
N ALA A 264 -0.81 -20.12 2.32
CA ALA A 264 -1.73 -20.40 3.39
C ALA A 264 -1.77 -19.26 4.44
N MET A 265 -0.62 -18.74 4.84
CA MET A 265 -0.49 -17.69 5.83
C MET A 265 -1.10 -16.36 5.35
N LEU A 266 -0.76 -15.95 4.13
CA LEU A 266 -1.10 -14.62 3.60
C LEU A 266 -2.55 -14.48 3.10
N PHE A 267 -3.40 -15.45 3.39
CA PHE A 267 -4.85 -15.33 3.34
C PHE A 267 -5.43 -15.43 4.75
N GLY A 268 -5.50 -14.31 5.44
CA GLY A 268 -5.98 -14.18 6.82
C GLY A 268 -4.93 -13.63 7.78
N GLN A 269 -3.67 -13.46 7.36
CA GLN A 269 -2.62 -12.97 8.25
C GLN A 269 -1.69 -11.95 7.57
N TRP A 270 -1.29 -10.93 8.35
CA TRP A 270 -0.13 -10.06 8.08
C TRP A 270 0.86 -10.15 9.23
N GLU A 271 2.13 -10.17 8.90
CA GLU A 271 3.22 -10.09 9.85
C GLU A 271 3.47 -8.65 10.31
N MET A 272 3.88 -8.48 11.58
CA MET A 272 4.11 -7.18 12.23
C MET A 272 5.33 -6.40 11.71
N ASN A 273 6.10 -6.95 10.81
CA ASN A 273 7.32 -6.36 10.25
C ASN A 273 7.08 -5.24 9.21
N TRP A 274 5.88 -4.68 9.20
CA TRP A 274 5.42 -3.68 8.25
C TRP A 274 4.52 -2.64 8.94
N VAL A 275 4.61 -1.39 8.54
CA VAL A 275 3.80 -0.29 9.03
C VAL A 275 2.91 0.28 7.94
N ALA A 276 1.62 0.46 8.25
CA ALA A 276 0.64 1.09 7.39
C ALA A 276 0.70 2.61 7.51
N PHE A 277 0.55 3.30 6.39
CA PHE A 277 0.36 4.74 6.32
C PHE A 277 -1.10 5.10 6.05
N ASN A 278 -1.73 4.51 5.05
CA ASN A 278 -3.11 4.81 4.65
C ASN A 278 -3.71 3.75 3.72
N HIS A 279 -4.99 3.95 3.36
CA HIS A 279 -5.76 3.13 2.43
C HIS A 279 -6.30 3.94 1.24
N GLY A 280 -5.82 5.15 1.03
CA GLY A 280 -6.40 6.07 0.04
C GLY A 280 -5.80 5.91 -1.35
N ALA A 281 -6.62 6.22 -2.35
CA ALA A 281 -6.23 6.31 -3.74
C ALA A 281 -6.64 7.67 -4.33
N ASP A 282 -6.11 8.02 -5.50
CA ASP A 282 -6.39 9.27 -6.23
C ASP A 282 -6.24 10.52 -5.35
N ILE A 283 -5.05 10.71 -4.81
CA ILE A 283 -4.79 11.69 -3.76
C ILE A 283 -4.29 12.99 -4.37
N ALA A 284 -5.09 14.05 -4.26
CA ALA A 284 -4.67 15.40 -4.59
C ALA A 284 -3.72 15.94 -3.52
N LEU A 285 -2.49 16.28 -3.88
CA LEU A 285 -1.50 16.80 -2.94
C LEU A 285 -1.78 18.27 -2.64
N PRO A 286 -1.99 18.66 -1.36
CA PRO A 286 -2.44 20.00 -0.99
C PRO A 286 -1.38 21.06 -1.32
N GLY A 287 -1.81 22.11 -2.04
CA GLY A 287 -0.94 23.21 -2.45
C GLY A 287 0.02 22.89 -3.59
N ALA A 288 -0.08 21.71 -4.22
CA ALA A 288 0.67 21.38 -5.43
C ALA A 288 0.48 22.46 -6.51
N THR A 289 1.52 22.73 -7.28
CA THR A 289 1.46 23.74 -8.34
C THR A 289 0.48 23.34 -9.45
N ARG A 290 0.07 24.32 -10.26
CA ARG A 290 -0.94 24.08 -11.30
C ARG A 290 -0.55 22.96 -12.28
N THR A 291 0.74 22.82 -12.56
CA THR A 291 1.30 21.78 -13.44
C THR A 291 1.36 20.40 -12.79
N ASN A 292 1.24 20.30 -11.46
CA ASN A 292 1.37 19.07 -10.68
C ASN A 292 0.08 18.69 -9.93
N ARG A 293 -1.08 19.15 -10.39
CA ARG A 293 -2.38 18.92 -9.73
C ARG A 293 -2.96 17.53 -9.91
N GLU A 294 -2.43 16.78 -10.87
CA GLU A 294 -2.87 15.41 -11.08
C GLU A 294 -2.73 14.60 -9.79
N PRO A 295 -3.79 13.91 -9.35
CA PRO A 295 -3.75 13.08 -8.17
C PRO A 295 -2.67 12.01 -8.28
N VAL A 296 -1.99 11.71 -7.18
CA VAL A 296 -1.14 10.52 -7.10
C VAL A 296 -1.99 9.29 -6.87
N PRO A 297 -1.66 8.15 -7.48
CA PRO A 297 -2.44 6.92 -7.30
C PRO A 297 -2.55 6.51 -5.84
N PHE A 298 -1.47 6.68 -5.08
CA PHE A 298 -1.39 6.38 -3.65
C PHE A 298 -0.24 7.17 -2.99
N LEU A 299 -0.27 7.32 -1.68
CA LEU A 299 0.79 7.98 -0.91
C LEU A 299 1.54 6.96 -0.03
N MET A 300 2.62 6.43 -0.56
CA MET A 300 3.50 5.47 0.11
C MET A 300 4.97 5.93 0.07
N TYR A 301 5.31 6.74 -0.91
CA TYR A 301 6.61 7.38 -1.09
C TYR A 301 6.57 8.84 -0.65
N PRO A 302 7.70 9.44 -0.28
CA PRO A 302 7.84 10.88 -0.28
C PRO A 302 7.46 11.44 -1.65
N ASN A 303 6.68 12.51 -1.68
CA ASN A 303 6.40 13.27 -2.88
C ASN A 303 6.95 14.67 -2.71
N GLY A 304 7.50 15.26 -3.76
CA GLY A 304 8.09 16.59 -3.70
C GLY A 304 7.99 17.36 -5.00
N GLU A 305 8.05 18.69 -4.90
CA GLU A 305 8.22 19.60 -6.03
C GLU A 305 9.14 20.76 -5.66
N VAL A 306 9.90 21.21 -6.62
CA VAL A 306 10.78 22.39 -6.53
C VAL A 306 10.57 23.24 -7.75
N ALA A 307 10.27 24.53 -7.58
CA ALA A 307 10.07 25.50 -8.67
C ALA A 307 9.13 24.94 -9.78
N ASN A 308 8.02 24.33 -9.39
CA ASN A 308 7.00 23.72 -10.27
C ASN A 308 7.42 22.41 -10.96
N ALA A 309 8.63 21.90 -10.73
CA ALA A 309 9.07 20.60 -11.22
C ALA A 309 8.78 19.51 -10.17
N ARG A 310 8.10 18.44 -10.56
CA ARG A 310 7.87 17.28 -9.71
C ARG A 310 9.15 16.46 -9.58
N LEU A 311 9.48 16.06 -8.35
CA LEU A 311 10.58 15.16 -8.11
C LEU A 311 10.13 13.71 -8.30
N ASP A 312 11.03 12.87 -8.78
CA ASP A 312 10.73 11.45 -9.00
C ASP A 312 10.72 10.67 -7.68
N SER A 313 9.53 10.39 -7.17
CA SER A 313 9.33 9.63 -5.91
C SER A 313 9.91 8.21 -5.95
N LEU A 314 10.16 7.66 -7.13
CA LEU A 314 10.71 6.31 -7.32
C LEU A 314 12.23 6.31 -7.49
N ASP A 315 12.86 7.49 -7.49
CA ASP A 315 14.29 7.68 -7.54
C ASP A 315 14.79 8.40 -6.27
N PRO A 316 15.01 7.65 -5.17
CA PRO A 316 15.47 8.23 -3.90
C PRO A 316 16.87 8.83 -3.98
N ASP A 317 17.69 8.45 -4.97
CA ASP A 317 19.05 8.99 -5.11
C ASP A 317 19.01 10.40 -5.70
N THR A 318 18.17 10.65 -6.72
CA THR A 318 17.95 11.99 -7.30
C THR A 318 17.09 12.88 -6.42
N PHE A 319 15.98 12.36 -5.87
CA PHE A 319 15.16 13.09 -4.92
C PHE A 319 15.87 13.29 -3.56
N ARG A 320 16.89 12.49 -3.27
CA ARG A 320 17.69 12.53 -2.05
C ARG A 320 16.87 12.27 -0.79
N TYR A 321 16.02 11.26 -0.78
CA TYR A 321 15.40 10.83 0.45
C TYR A 321 15.95 9.49 0.94
N ARG A 322 15.94 9.33 2.25
CA ARG A 322 16.32 8.09 2.91
C ARG A 322 15.30 7.75 3.98
N MET A 323 14.97 6.48 4.10
CA MET A 323 14.11 5.94 5.15
C MET A 323 14.88 4.89 5.94
N SER A 324 14.81 4.97 7.26
CA SER A 324 15.40 3.96 8.15
C SER A 324 14.38 3.53 9.21
N ALA A 325 14.47 2.29 9.65
CA ALA A 325 13.68 1.75 10.73
C ALA A 325 14.59 1.08 11.77
N ARG A 326 14.26 1.26 13.04
CA ARG A 326 14.92 0.59 14.15
C ARG A 326 13.90 0.16 15.18
N GLU A 327 14.12 -0.99 15.76
CA GLU A 327 13.36 -1.45 16.91
C GLU A 327 13.76 -0.62 18.14
N LEU A 328 12.75 -0.28 18.96
CA LEU A 328 12.95 0.33 20.26
C LEU A 328 12.77 -0.74 21.30
N THR A 329 13.82 -1.01 22.05
CA THR A 329 13.72 -1.84 23.27
C THR A 329 13.01 -1.04 24.37
N ALA A 330 12.05 -1.68 25.05
CA ALA A 330 11.36 -1.11 26.20
C ALA A 330 12.32 -0.87 27.39
#